data_b9554a74ea74ad45ac6d20549dc40944
#
_entry.id   b9554a74ea74ad45ac6d20549dc40944
#
_cell.length_a   1.000
_cell.length_b   1.000
_cell.length_c   1.000
_cell.angle_alpha   90.00
_cell.angle_beta   90.00
_cell.angle_gamma   90.00
#
_symmetry.space_group_name_H-M   'P 1'
#
loop_
_entity.id
_entity.type
_entity.pdbx_description
1 polymer ?
#
loop_
_entity_poly.entity_id
_entity_poly.type
_entity_poly.pdbx_seq_one_letter_code
_entity_poly.pdbx_strand_id
1 'polypeptide(L)'
;ERHIKTHTERSDDDRSAVSVLETFLRSNGRINTSFASDDKWPNHDNTFEFVPNPEISRRPVQTFYVQIKGTRNYTEREGVIKYTLKDLAFPAFICDRVSLDPGILFVILDPAERGNERVFWKYMSPNFLNSIDFAKGSMTVSFSPEEEILNDDESVLAFCQRLEEIVERHSFVNQLERHSYSFEEAKRIVEACDEEITESIDNLSILNKN
;
A
#
# COMPACT_ATOMS: atom_id res chain seq x y z
N GLU A 1 -22.43 5.99 -13.73
CA GLU A 1 -22.68 4.54 -13.56
C GLU A 1 -21.33 3.86 -13.29
N ARG A 2 -21.16 3.27 -12.07
CA ARG A 2 -19.96 2.53 -11.71
C ARG A 2 -20.11 1.12 -12.27
N HIS A 3 -19.29 0.76 -13.26
CA HIS A 3 -19.25 -0.58 -13.79
C HIS A 3 -18.64 -1.54 -12.75
N ILE A 4 -19.49 -2.34 -12.11
CA ILE A 4 -19.04 -3.50 -11.33
C ILE A 4 -18.52 -4.52 -12.34
N LYS A 5 -17.22 -4.78 -12.35
CA LYS A 5 -16.64 -5.81 -13.19
C LYS A 5 -16.96 -7.19 -12.62
N THR A 6 -17.38 -8.09 -13.50
CA THR A 6 -17.46 -9.52 -13.23
C THR A 6 -16.05 -10.12 -13.10
N HIS A 7 -15.93 -11.26 -12.39
CA HIS A 7 -14.70 -12.06 -12.32
C HIS A 7 -14.03 -12.19 -13.68
N THR A 8 -12.75 -11.83 -13.76
CA THR A 8 -11.92 -12.04 -14.95
C THR A 8 -10.75 -12.96 -14.60
N GLU A 9 -10.44 -13.90 -15.49
CA GLU A 9 -9.23 -14.72 -15.36
C GLU A 9 -7.98 -13.85 -15.31
N ARG A 10 -7.00 -14.27 -14.51
CA ARG A 10 -5.69 -13.63 -14.44
C ARG A 10 -4.90 -13.94 -15.71
N SER A 11 -4.13 -12.96 -16.19
CA SER A 11 -3.12 -13.20 -17.21
C SER A 11 -1.97 -14.07 -16.65
N ASP A 12 -1.17 -14.70 -17.52
CA ASP A 12 -0.02 -15.50 -17.08
C ASP A 12 1.01 -14.64 -16.33
N ASP A 13 1.21 -13.38 -16.74
CA ASP A 13 2.08 -12.44 -16.03
C ASP A 13 1.52 -12.10 -14.65
N ASP A 14 0.19 -11.93 -14.47
CA ASP A 14 -0.43 -11.71 -13.17
C ASP A 14 -0.33 -12.94 -12.25
N ARG A 15 -0.45 -14.17 -12.79
CA ARG A 15 -0.27 -15.41 -12.01
C ARG A 15 1.16 -15.56 -11.52
N SER A 16 2.13 -15.31 -12.40
CA SER A 16 3.55 -15.31 -12.04
C SER A 16 3.86 -14.25 -10.98
N ALA A 17 3.27 -13.05 -11.12
CA ALA A 17 3.43 -11.95 -10.18
C ALA A 17 2.95 -12.30 -8.77
N VAL A 18 1.83 -13.01 -8.63
CA VAL A 18 1.33 -13.50 -7.33
C VAL A 18 2.34 -14.42 -6.68
N SER A 19 2.86 -15.40 -7.42
CA SER A 19 3.85 -16.35 -6.89
C SER A 19 5.15 -15.69 -6.47
N VAL A 20 5.64 -14.72 -7.25
CA VAL A 20 6.82 -13.91 -6.90
C VAL A 20 6.57 -13.13 -5.62
N LEU A 21 5.46 -12.37 -5.55
CA LEU A 21 5.13 -11.57 -4.38
C LEU A 21 5.00 -12.41 -3.11
N GLU A 22 4.33 -13.57 -3.18
CA GLU A 22 4.22 -14.48 -2.04
C GLU A 22 5.59 -14.97 -1.57
N THR A 23 6.51 -15.24 -2.50
CA THR A 23 7.87 -15.67 -2.17
C THR A 23 8.63 -14.59 -1.40
N PHE A 24 8.54 -13.33 -1.86
CA PHE A 24 9.18 -12.18 -1.20
C PHE A 24 8.59 -11.92 0.19
N LEU A 25 7.27 -11.94 0.35
CA LEU A 25 6.61 -11.54 1.59
C LEU A 25 6.63 -12.60 2.71
N ARG A 26 6.84 -13.88 2.37
CA ARG A 26 6.78 -14.97 3.37
C ARG A 26 7.99 -15.08 4.28
N SER A 27 9.09 -14.40 4.01
CA SER A 27 10.39 -14.66 4.64
C SER A 27 10.40 -14.44 6.16
N ASN A 28 9.61 -13.51 6.69
CA ASN A 28 9.70 -13.09 8.10
C ASN A 28 8.48 -13.41 8.98
N GLY A 29 7.45 -14.07 8.45
CA GLY A 29 6.24 -14.45 9.19
C GLY A 29 5.35 -13.29 9.67
N ARG A 30 5.64 -12.05 9.26
CA ARG A 30 4.86 -10.86 9.63
C ARG A 30 3.69 -10.59 8.69
N ILE A 31 3.70 -11.21 7.52
CA ILE A 31 2.67 -11.04 6.50
C ILE A 31 2.04 -12.39 6.19
N ASN A 32 0.77 -12.52 6.52
CA ASN A 32 -0.04 -13.69 6.17
C ASN A 32 -0.73 -13.42 4.84
N THR A 33 -0.21 -13.98 3.77
CA THR A 33 -0.81 -13.87 2.43
C THR A 33 -1.86 -14.96 2.23
N SER A 34 -2.96 -14.58 1.61
CA SER A 34 -4.06 -15.47 1.21
C SER A 34 -4.46 -15.14 -0.22
N PHE A 35 -3.46 -15.13 -1.14
CA PHE A 35 -3.72 -14.73 -2.52
C PHE A 35 -4.31 -15.89 -3.33
N ALA A 36 -5.47 -15.65 -3.95
CA ALA A 36 -6.05 -16.61 -4.87
C ALA A 36 -5.25 -16.61 -6.19
N SER A 37 -4.85 -17.81 -6.65
CA SER A 37 -4.06 -17.96 -7.87
C SER A 37 -4.88 -17.68 -9.14
N ASP A 38 -6.15 -17.99 -9.14
CA ASP A 38 -6.93 -18.13 -10.37
C ASP A 38 -8.02 -17.06 -10.56
N ASP A 39 -8.67 -16.58 -9.51
CA ASP A 39 -9.79 -15.65 -9.59
C ASP A 39 -9.46 -14.26 -9.01
N LYS A 40 -9.86 -13.22 -9.74
CA LYS A 40 -9.84 -11.83 -9.26
C LYS A 40 -11.18 -11.50 -8.60
N TRP A 41 -11.12 -11.00 -7.37
CA TRP A 41 -12.29 -10.36 -6.77
C TRP A 41 -12.62 -9.07 -7.54
N PRO A 42 -13.90 -8.70 -7.64
CA PRO A 42 -14.23 -7.40 -8.20
C PRO A 42 -13.50 -6.29 -7.44
N ASN A 43 -12.74 -5.46 -8.16
CA ASN A 43 -12.04 -4.27 -7.69
C ASN A 43 -10.76 -4.45 -6.86
N HIS A 44 -10.42 -5.64 -6.37
CA HIS A 44 -9.13 -5.93 -5.73
C HIS A 44 -8.72 -7.38 -6.04
N ASP A 45 -7.44 -7.70 -5.90
CA ASP A 45 -6.97 -9.06 -6.19
C ASP A 45 -7.05 -9.95 -4.97
N ASN A 46 -6.84 -9.41 -3.77
CA ASN A 46 -6.93 -10.13 -2.50
C ASN A 46 -6.66 -9.23 -1.29
N THR A 47 -6.42 -9.87 -0.16
CA THR A 47 -5.97 -9.23 1.08
C THR A 47 -4.75 -9.94 1.63
N PHE A 48 -3.98 -9.24 2.46
CA PHE A 48 -3.07 -9.86 3.40
C PHE A 48 -3.32 -9.31 4.81
N GLU A 49 -2.91 -10.09 5.80
CA GLU A 49 -2.97 -9.70 7.20
C GLU A 49 -1.57 -9.37 7.71
N PHE A 50 -1.44 -8.29 8.44
CA PHE A 50 -0.19 -7.85 9.02
C PHE A 50 -0.09 -8.17 10.51
N VAL A 51 1.02 -8.83 10.89
CA VAL A 51 1.37 -9.25 12.25
C VAL A 51 2.68 -8.55 12.65
N PRO A 52 2.65 -7.48 13.45
CA PRO A 52 3.85 -6.68 13.75
C PRO A 52 4.95 -7.49 14.47
N ASN A 53 4.56 -8.35 15.40
CA ASN A 53 5.50 -9.17 16.16
C ASN A 53 4.98 -10.61 16.31
N PRO A 54 5.31 -11.50 15.36
CA PRO A 54 4.83 -12.88 15.36
C PRO A 54 5.41 -13.75 16.51
N GLU A 55 6.50 -13.32 17.14
CA GLU A 55 7.09 -14.00 18.30
C GLU A 55 6.27 -13.77 19.58
N ILE A 56 5.65 -12.58 19.71
CA ILE A 56 4.80 -12.24 20.86
C ILE A 56 3.35 -12.66 20.61
N SER A 57 2.83 -12.37 19.43
CA SER A 57 1.46 -12.70 19.07
C SER A 57 1.33 -12.92 17.56
N ARG A 58 0.67 -14.02 17.19
CA ARG A 58 0.33 -14.30 15.78
C ARG A 58 -1.02 -13.68 15.36
N ARG A 59 -1.61 -12.82 16.20
CA ARG A 59 -2.85 -12.14 15.84
C ARG A 59 -2.53 -10.99 14.89
N PRO A 60 -3.21 -10.93 13.74
CA PRO A 60 -3.09 -9.79 12.85
C PRO A 60 -3.67 -8.54 13.52
N VAL A 61 -3.06 -7.40 13.25
CA VAL A 61 -3.53 -6.09 13.73
C VAL A 61 -4.28 -5.34 12.65
N GLN A 62 -3.99 -5.64 11.38
CA GLN A 62 -4.59 -4.96 10.24
C GLN A 62 -4.69 -5.89 9.03
N THR A 63 -5.79 -5.79 8.31
CA THR A 63 -5.97 -6.34 6.96
C THR A 63 -5.68 -5.25 5.94
N PHE A 64 -5.00 -5.60 4.85
CA PHE A 64 -4.73 -4.71 3.72
C PHE A 64 -5.38 -5.28 2.46
N TYR A 65 -6.12 -4.44 1.74
CA TYR A 65 -6.55 -4.77 0.37
C TYR A 65 -5.38 -4.63 -0.59
N VAL A 66 -5.28 -5.54 -1.54
CA VAL A 66 -4.20 -5.50 -2.51
C VAL A 66 -4.70 -5.59 -3.95
N GLN A 67 -3.98 -4.90 -4.82
CA GLN A 67 -3.99 -5.09 -6.26
C GLN A 67 -2.60 -5.54 -6.67
N ILE A 68 -2.49 -6.65 -7.41
CA ILE A 68 -1.23 -7.21 -7.89
C ILE A 68 -1.21 -7.11 -9.41
N LYS A 69 -0.15 -6.53 -9.96
CA LYS A 69 0.05 -6.38 -11.41
C LYS A 69 1.40 -6.93 -11.82
N GLY A 70 1.40 -7.89 -12.75
CA GLY A 70 2.59 -8.32 -13.46
C GLY A 70 2.75 -7.52 -14.75
N THR A 71 3.96 -7.06 -15.06
CA THR A 71 4.21 -6.29 -16.29
C THR A 71 5.63 -6.43 -16.81
N ARG A 72 5.76 -6.42 -18.14
CA ARG A 72 7.01 -6.21 -18.88
C ARG A 72 7.05 -4.84 -19.55
N ASN A 73 5.96 -4.06 -19.41
CA ASN A 73 5.82 -2.74 -20.00
C ASN A 73 5.94 -1.66 -18.93
N TYR A 74 7.13 -1.15 -18.76
CA TYR A 74 7.45 -0.06 -17.85
C TYR A 74 8.54 0.83 -18.46
N THR A 75 8.78 1.98 -17.86
CA THR A 75 9.94 2.82 -18.19
C THR A 75 10.74 3.07 -16.93
N GLU A 76 12.06 3.05 -17.06
CA GLU A 76 12.97 3.37 -15.97
C GLU A 76 13.85 4.56 -16.36
N ARG A 77 13.90 5.54 -15.48
CA ARG A 77 14.80 6.69 -15.64
C ARG A 77 15.31 7.14 -14.26
N GLU A 78 16.63 7.22 -14.12
CA GLU A 78 17.28 7.67 -12.88
C GLU A 78 16.82 6.89 -11.64
N GLY A 79 16.60 5.57 -11.77
CA GLY A 79 16.11 4.69 -10.70
C GLY A 79 14.61 4.79 -10.43
N VAL A 80 13.87 5.68 -11.10
CA VAL A 80 12.42 5.81 -10.97
C VAL A 80 11.73 4.93 -12.00
N ILE A 81 10.89 4.02 -11.54
CA ILE A 81 10.05 3.19 -12.39
C ILE A 81 8.72 3.88 -12.63
N LYS A 82 8.26 3.88 -13.87
CA LYS A 82 6.92 4.36 -14.24
C LYS A 82 6.11 3.25 -14.88
N TYR A 83 4.95 3.00 -14.32
CA TYR A 83 3.98 2.02 -14.79
C TYR A 83 2.64 2.69 -15.08
N THR A 84 2.00 2.34 -16.19
CA THR A 84 0.66 2.83 -16.51
C THR A 84 -0.40 1.86 -15.99
N LEU A 85 -1.10 2.27 -14.94
CA LEU A 85 -2.28 1.58 -14.44
C LEU A 85 -3.46 1.88 -15.37
N LYS A 86 -3.88 0.89 -16.16
CA LYS A 86 -4.92 1.01 -17.20
C LYS A 86 -6.34 0.93 -16.66
N ASP A 87 -6.51 0.63 -15.38
CA ASP A 87 -7.80 0.46 -14.72
C ASP A 87 -7.74 1.07 -13.32
N LEU A 88 -8.62 2.00 -13.06
CA LEU A 88 -8.70 2.71 -11.79
C LEU A 88 -9.74 2.12 -10.82
N ALA A 89 -10.24 0.90 -11.07
CA ALA A 89 -11.25 0.26 -10.22
C ALA A 89 -10.74 0.04 -8.78
N PHE A 90 -9.48 -0.35 -8.60
CA PHE A 90 -8.89 -0.54 -7.28
C PHE A 90 -8.72 0.77 -6.50
N PRO A 91 -8.08 1.82 -7.04
CA PRO A 91 -8.08 3.12 -6.38
C PRO A 91 -9.48 3.64 -6.04
N ALA A 92 -10.46 3.50 -6.95
CA ALA A 92 -11.83 3.91 -6.69
C ALA A 92 -12.48 3.09 -5.55
N PHE A 93 -12.23 1.78 -5.51
CA PHE A 93 -12.69 0.92 -4.43
C PHE A 93 -12.12 1.34 -3.07
N ILE A 94 -10.82 1.69 -3.01
CA ILE A 94 -10.20 2.16 -1.78
C ILE A 94 -10.73 3.54 -1.37
N CYS A 95 -10.99 4.44 -2.32
CA CYS A 95 -11.65 5.74 -2.02
C CYS A 95 -13.00 5.56 -1.32
N ASP A 96 -13.77 4.57 -1.75
CA ASP A 96 -15.09 4.32 -1.17
C ASP A 96 -15.00 3.66 0.23
N ARG A 97 -13.82 3.14 0.62
CA ARG A 97 -13.60 2.33 1.84
C ARG A 97 -12.45 2.84 2.71
N VAL A 98 -11.99 4.05 2.51
CA VAL A 98 -10.84 4.65 3.20
C VAL A 98 -10.85 4.47 4.73
N SER A 99 -12.03 4.43 5.33
CA SER A 99 -12.17 4.26 6.78
C SER A 99 -12.10 2.82 7.28
N LEU A 100 -12.08 1.80 6.39
CA LEU A 100 -12.15 0.40 6.81
C LEU A 100 -10.81 -0.31 6.82
N ASP A 101 -10.18 -0.43 5.64
CA ASP A 101 -8.89 -1.12 5.50
C ASP A 101 -8.03 -0.41 4.43
N PRO A 102 -6.72 -0.25 4.69
CA PRO A 102 -5.81 0.40 3.75
C PRO A 102 -5.57 -0.46 2.50
N GLY A 103 -5.25 0.20 1.38
CA GLY A 103 -4.96 -0.43 0.11
C GLY A 103 -3.50 -0.33 -0.31
N ILE A 104 -2.96 -1.38 -0.91
CA ILE A 104 -1.62 -1.41 -1.50
C ILE A 104 -1.68 -1.94 -2.93
N LEU A 105 -1.07 -1.21 -3.85
CA LEU A 105 -0.79 -1.67 -5.20
C LEU A 105 0.61 -2.27 -5.22
N PHE A 106 0.73 -3.52 -5.66
CA PHE A 106 2.00 -4.14 -6.02
C PHE A 106 2.14 -4.19 -7.53
N VAL A 107 3.32 -3.83 -8.02
CA VAL A 107 3.72 -3.96 -9.43
C VAL A 107 4.99 -4.79 -9.49
N ILE A 108 4.89 -5.95 -10.13
CA ILE A 108 5.98 -6.89 -10.30
C ILE A 108 6.47 -6.78 -11.74
N LEU A 109 7.72 -6.37 -11.89
CA LEU A 109 8.37 -6.29 -13.20
C LEU A 109 8.92 -7.64 -13.58
N ASP A 110 8.79 -7.99 -14.85
CA ASP A 110 9.33 -9.20 -15.46
C ASP A 110 9.06 -10.50 -14.67
N PRO A 111 7.80 -10.75 -14.21
CA PRO A 111 7.47 -11.78 -13.23
C PRO A 111 7.74 -13.22 -13.69
N ALA A 112 7.94 -13.44 -15.00
CA ALA A 112 8.27 -14.75 -15.57
C ALA A 112 9.78 -14.98 -15.74
N GLU A 113 10.62 -13.96 -15.49
CA GLU A 113 12.06 -14.02 -15.68
C GLU A 113 12.75 -14.27 -14.33
N ARG A 114 12.95 -15.55 -13.98
CA ARG A 114 13.56 -15.94 -12.70
C ARG A 114 14.89 -15.24 -12.45
N GLY A 115 14.98 -14.56 -11.31
CA GLY A 115 16.17 -13.86 -10.85
C GLY A 115 16.28 -12.40 -11.35
N ASN A 116 15.34 -11.96 -12.20
CA ASN A 116 15.25 -10.59 -12.68
C ASN A 116 13.98 -9.89 -12.18
N GLU A 117 13.16 -10.60 -11.40
CA GLU A 117 11.91 -10.06 -10.88
C GLU A 117 12.21 -8.90 -9.92
N ARG A 118 11.48 -7.82 -10.08
CA ARG A 118 11.53 -6.66 -9.17
C ARG A 118 10.12 -6.37 -8.65
N VAL A 119 9.98 -6.20 -7.35
CA VAL A 119 8.71 -5.98 -6.66
C VAL A 119 8.64 -4.55 -6.17
N PHE A 120 7.67 -3.79 -6.66
CA PHE A 120 7.39 -2.42 -6.24
C PHE A 120 6.04 -2.36 -5.56
N TRP A 121 5.91 -1.45 -4.60
CA TRP A 121 4.66 -1.24 -3.88
C TRP A 121 4.30 0.24 -3.77
N LYS A 122 3.00 0.53 -3.72
CA LYS A 122 2.48 1.88 -3.52
C LYS A 122 1.31 1.84 -2.55
N TYR A 123 1.42 2.57 -1.45
CA TYR A 123 0.31 2.78 -0.55
C TYR A 123 -0.73 3.71 -1.18
N MET A 124 -1.99 3.29 -1.18
CA MET A 124 -3.13 4.09 -1.62
C MET A 124 -3.49 5.12 -0.53
N SER A 125 -2.54 6.00 -0.21
CA SER A 125 -2.74 7.05 0.79
C SER A 125 -3.83 8.04 0.35
N PRO A 126 -4.50 8.75 1.27
CA PRO A 126 -5.48 9.79 0.93
C PRO A 126 -4.90 10.83 -0.04
N ASN A 127 -3.65 11.26 0.17
CA ASN A 127 -2.98 12.22 -0.72
C ASN A 127 -2.78 11.66 -2.13
N PHE A 128 -2.38 10.38 -2.23
CA PHE A 128 -2.23 9.73 -3.53
C PHE A 128 -3.57 9.59 -4.23
N LEU A 129 -4.61 9.14 -3.53
CA LEU A 129 -5.97 8.98 -4.08
C LEU A 129 -6.56 10.31 -4.54
N ASN A 130 -6.37 11.39 -3.78
CA ASN A 130 -6.81 12.73 -4.14
C ASN A 130 -6.11 13.31 -5.40
N SER A 131 -4.93 12.77 -5.75
CA SER A 131 -4.20 13.17 -6.97
C SER A 131 -4.72 12.50 -8.24
N ILE A 132 -5.63 11.51 -8.13
CA ILE A 132 -6.12 10.73 -9.26
C ILE A 132 -7.25 11.44 -9.99
N ASP A 133 -7.07 11.64 -11.28
CA ASP A 133 -8.15 12.03 -12.18
C ASP A 133 -8.89 10.79 -12.70
N PHE A 134 -9.94 10.39 -11.97
CA PHE A 134 -10.72 9.19 -12.32
C PHE A 134 -11.42 9.29 -13.67
N ALA A 135 -11.61 10.51 -14.22
CA ALA A 135 -12.25 10.69 -15.52
C ALA A 135 -11.35 10.18 -16.67
N LYS A 136 -10.05 10.10 -16.48
CA LYS A 136 -9.10 9.58 -17.48
C LYS A 136 -9.11 8.06 -17.64
N GLY A 137 -9.66 7.33 -16.68
CA GLY A 137 -9.72 5.86 -16.70
C GLY A 137 -8.37 5.14 -16.57
N SER A 138 -7.25 5.87 -16.59
CA SER A 138 -5.89 5.37 -16.42
C SER A 138 -4.99 6.41 -15.80
N MET A 139 -3.89 5.97 -15.15
CA MET A 139 -2.88 6.86 -14.61
C MET A 139 -1.47 6.26 -14.71
N THR A 140 -0.46 7.11 -14.72
CA THR A 140 0.93 6.67 -14.56
C THR A 140 1.30 6.73 -13.08
N VAL A 141 1.69 5.59 -12.53
CA VAL A 141 2.23 5.47 -11.17
C VAL A 141 3.76 5.48 -11.25
N SER A 142 4.39 6.33 -10.45
CA SER A 142 5.84 6.38 -10.32
C SER A 142 6.26 5.71 -9.01
N PHE A 143 7.30 4.89 -9.07
CA PHE A 143 7.90 4.22 -7.93
C PHE A 143 9.33 4.68 -7.78
N SER A 144 9.69 5.10 -6.57
CA SER A 144 11.07 5.42 -6.19
C SER A 144 11.80 4.14 -5.72
N PRO A 145 13.14 4.17 -5.61
CA PRO A 145 13.89 3.02 -5.09
C PRO A 145 13.46 2.56 -3.68
N GLU A 146 12.97 3.47 -2.84
CA GLU A 146 12.48 3.13 -1.49
C GLU A 146 11.15 2.37 -1.51
N GLU A 147 10.49 2.31 -2.65
CA GLU A 147 9.26 1.57 -2.86
C GLU A 147 9.51 0.21 -3.54
N GLU A 148 10.78 -0.22 -3.63
CA GLU A 148 11.18 -1.55 -4.08
C GLU A 148 11.36 -2.47 -2.87
N ILE A 149 10.84 -3.71 -2.97
CA ILE A 149 11.10 -4.79 -2.03
C ILE A 149 12.07 -5.75 -2.70
N LEU A 150 13.25 -5.90 -2.11
CA LEU A 150 14.22 -6.89 -2.55
C LEU A 150 13.91 -8.26 -1.91
N ASN A 151 14.40 -9.33 -2.54
CA ASN A 151 14.24 -10.70 -2.02
C ASN A 151 15.27 -11.00 -0.92
N ASP A 152 15.25 -10.19 0.14
CA ASP A 152 16.05 -10.35 1.34
C ASP A 152 15.29 -9.91 2.59
N ASP A 153 15.71 -10.40 3.73
CA ASP A 153 15.03 -10.17 5.02
C ASP A 153 15.07 -8.70 5.45
N GLU A 154 16.12 -7.96 5.12
CA GLU A 154 16.28 -6.54 5.49
C GLU A 154 15.26 -5.68 4.75
N SER A 155 15.12 -5.88 3.45
CA SER A 155 14.16 -5.14 2.62
C SER A 155 12.71 -5.46 3.01
N VAL A 156 12.41 -6.74 3.27
CA VAL A 156 11.06 -7.13 3.75
C VAL A 156 10.78 -6.56 5.14
N LEU A 157 11.78 -6.50 6.03
CA LEU A 157 11.63 -5.85 7.33
C LEU A 157 11.38 -4.35 7.19
N ALA A 158 12.10 -3.67 6.31
CA ALA A 158 11.86 -2.25 6.03
C ALA A 158 10.45 -2.00 5.50
N PHE A 159 9.95 -2.86 4.62
CA PHE A 159 8.55 -2.82 4.18
C PHE A 159 7.58 -3.01 5.35
N CYS A 160 7.82 -3.97 6.25
CA CYS A 160 6.99 -4.18 7.44
C CYS A 160 6.96 -2.94 8.36
N GLN A 161 8.08 -2.23 8.52
CA GLN A 161 8.13 -0.97 9.28
C GLN A 161 7.22 0.11 8.65
N ARG A 162 7.18 0.19 7.31
CA ARG A 162 6.25 1.08 6.61
C ARG A 162 4.79 0.67 6.83
N LEU A 163 4.51 -0.63 6.90
CA LEU A 163 3.17 -1.10 7.23
C LEU A 163 2.76 -0.70 8.66
N GLU A 164 3.68 -0.76 9.63
CA GLU A 164 3.45 -0.28 11.01
C GLU A 164 3.05 1.20 11.02
N GLU A 165 3.79 2.06 10.33
CA GLU A 165 3.46 3.48 10.19
C GLU A 165 2.06 3.71 9.56
N ILE A 166 1.69 2.91 8.56
CA ILE A 166 0.36 2.99 7.93
C ILE A 166 -0.72 2.57 8.94
N VAL A 167 -0.50 1.47 9.68
CA VAL A 167 -1.46 0.98 10.69
C VAL A 167 -1.67 2.00 11.79
N GLU A 168 -0.62 2.61 12.31
CA GLU A 168 -0.72 3.65 13.35
C GLU A 168 -1.58 4.83 12.88
N ARG A 169 -1.31 5.35 11.69
CA ARG A 169 -2.09 6.45 11.10
C ARG A 169 -3.55 6.06 10.86
N HIS A 170 -3.76 4.86 10.33
CA HIS A 170 -5.11 4.36 10.04
C HIS A 170 -5.90 4.10 11.31
N SER A 171 -5.26 3.54 12.33
CA SER A 171 -5.86 3.32 13.67
C SER A 171 -6.28 4.63 14.31
N PHE A 172 -5.49 5.68 14.18
CA PHE A 172 -5.83 7.02 14.70
C PHE A 172 -7.08 7.58 14.00
N VAL A 173 -7.16 7.53 12.68
CA VAL A 173 -8.35 7.97 11.93
C VAL A 173 -9.59 7.18 12.34
N ASN A 174 -9.49 5.86 12.45
CA ASN A 174 -10.59 5.01 12.90
C ASN A 174 -11.04 5.31 14.33
N GLN A 175 -10.13 5.68 15.21
CA GLN A 175 -10.47 6.12 16.58
C GLN A 175 -11.25 7.44 16.58
N LEU A 176 -10.82 8.39 15.76
CA LEU A 176 -11.53 9.67 15.60
C LEU A 176 -12.97 9.45 15.10
N GLU A 177 -13.16 8.56 14.12
CA GLU A 177 -14.51 8.25 13.59
C GLU A 177 -15.39 7.53 14.62
N ARG A 178 -14.83 6.58 15.39
CA ARG A 178 -15.59 5.78 16.38
C ARG A 178 -16.05 6.60 17.58
N HIS A 179 -15.33 7.66 17.95
CA HIS A 179 -15.65 8.47 19.11
C HIS A 179 -16.65 9.58 18.84
N SER A 180 -17.27 9.63 17.65
CA SER A 180 -18.29 10.64 17.30
C SER A 180 -17.89 12.07 17.74
N TYR A 181 -16.63 12.43 17.51
CA TYR A 181 -16.20 13.81 17.75
C TYR A 181 -17.01 14.76 16.90
N SER A 182 -17.47 15.85 17.48
CA SER A 182 -18.00 16.94 16.70
C SER A 182 -16.92 17.45 15.75
N PHE A 183 -17.29 18.01 14.61
CA PHE A 183 -16.33 18.60 13.66
C PHE A 183 -15.35 19.57 14.35
N GLU A 184 -15.84 20.33 15.33
CA GLU A 184 -15.04 21.27 16.12
C GLU A 184 -14.03 20.57 17.06
N GLU A 185 -14.38 19.42 17.63
CA GLU A 185 -13.48 18.64 18.47
C GLU A 185 -12.40 17.97 17.61
N ALA A 186 -12.77 17.37 16.48
CA ALA A 186 -11.83 16.80 15.54
C ALA A 186 -10.84 17.86 15.01
N LYS A 187 -11.34 19.06 14.70
CA LYS A 187 -10.51 20.18 14.27
C LYS A 187 -9.49 20.58 15.34
N ARG A 188 -9.91 20.71 16.62
CA ARG A 188 -9.00 21.04 17.73
C ARG A 188 -7.92 19.99 17.95
N ILE A 189 -8.25 18.70 17.78
CA ILE A 189 -7.29 17.60 17.92
C ILE A 189 -6.24 17.69 16.81
N VAL A 190 -6.65 17.93 15.57
CA VAL A 190 -5.73 18.10 14.44
C VAL A 190 -4.85 19.33 14.63
N GLU A 191 -5.42 20.46 15.03
CA GLU A 191 -4.68 21.68 15.30
C GLU A 191 -3.66 21.50 16.45
N ALA A 192 -4.01 20.80 17.52
CA ALA A 192 -3.10 20.49 18.61
C ALA A 192 -1.95 19.55 18.17
N CYS A 193 -2.23 18.54 17.33
CA CYS A 193 -1.18 17.68 16.78
C CYS A 193 -0.23 18.45 15.85
N ASP A 194 -0.74 19.38 15.05
CA ASP A 194 0.09 20.23 14.18
C ASP A 194 0.98 21.19 15.01
N GLU A 195 0.47 21.73 16.14
CA GLU A 195 1.27 22.53 17.05
C GLU A 195 2.39 21.73 17.72
N GLU A 196 2.12 20.51 18.22
CA GLU A 196 3.14 19.63 18.79
C GLU A 196 4.22 19.22 17.77
N ILE A 197 3.84 18.96 16.52
CA ILE A 197 4.78 18.65 15.44
C ILE A 197 5.63 19.88 15.13
N THR A 198 5.03 21.06 15.06
CA THR A 198 5.74 22.32 14.80
C THR A 198 6.73 22.65 15.91
N GLU A 199 6.33 22.52 17.18
CA GLU A 199 7.20 22.72 18.33
C GLU A 199 8.38 21.72 18.37
N SER A 200 8.13 20.46 18.00
CA SER A 200 9.16 19.42 17.91
C SER A 200 10.19 19.73 16.79
N ILE A 201 9.74 20.23 15.65
CA ILE A 201 10.62 20.65 14.54
C ILE A 201 11.45 21.87 14.94
N ASP A 202 10.87 22.84 15.60
CA ASP A 202 11.56 24.05 16.08
C ASP A 202 12.63 23.69 17.12
N ASN A 203 12.33 22.79 18.07
CA ASN A 203 13.27 22.30 19.06
C ASN A 203 14.46 21.53 18.41
N LEU A 204 14.20 20.71 17.39
CA LEU A 204 15.26 20.05 16.62
C LEU A 204 16.13 21.04 15.84
N SER A 205 15.56 22.11 15.34
CA SER A 205 16.29 23.16 14.63
C SER A 205 17.24 23.97 15.52
N ILE A 206 16.89 24.12 16.81
CA ILE A 206 17.71 24.78 17.83
C ILE A 206 18.88 23.90 18.25
N LEU A 207 18.69 22.58 18.36
CA LEU A 207 19.74 21.62 18.72
C LEU A 207 20.82 21.46 17.62
N ASN A 208 20.47 21.70 16.36
CA ASN A 208 21.41 21.63 15.24
C ASN A 208 22.21 22.92 14.98
N LYS A 209 22.00 23.96 15.76
CA LYS A 209 22.72 25.25 15.64
C LYS A 209 23.79 25.49 16.72
N ASN A 210 23.99 24.50 17.62
CA ASN A 210 25.06 24.47 18.63
C ASN A 210 26.03 23.33 18.32
#